data_8a5643b405868d47fa68c941cb7d0274
#
_entry.id   8a5643b405868d47fa68c941cb7d0274
#
_cell.length_a   1.000
_cell.length_b   1.000
_cell.length_c   1.000
_cell.angle_alpha   90.00
_cell.angle_beta   90.00
_cell.angle_gamma   90.00
#
_symmetry.space_group_name_H-M   'P 1'
#
loop_
_entity.id
_entity.type
_entity.pdbx_description
1 polymer ?
#
loop_
_entity_poly.entity_id
_entity_poly.type
_entity_poly.pdbx_seq_one_letter_code
_entity_poly.pdbx_strand_id
1 'polypeptide(L)'
;MLDLLHIENIAIIEQADITFRPGFNALTGETGAGKSIVIDALSAVLGQRASRELIRTGADHAFVSAVFSQIPQGLGADMGIEDAEEWLLQREIYADGKNACRLNGRPMTVTQLRTLGNRLLNIHGQHDGQQLLDETQHIIYLDQYGRYAPLQAAYSEKYSALQEIQNKISALQMDEAEKARRIDTLQFQINDLERADLQAGEEEELLQRRNLLRNGEKIISAIQGADYCLNGSDQSDGALSLLQQAQDQLSSVRNMSESFSQLYDRLEAVYSEVYDIAYTVQDKKDEFDFTPNELDAVESRCDQLYRLKKKYGATVEDMLAYLERCRQELDQIAYADDTLALLQKKQEKAMQAVLSAAEALSKRRKEVAKELEQKILTELRELNMGCIRFEVAFSPKKPDASGMDEVRFLMSANVGEELRPIQKIASGGELARIMLAMKNVFSQQEEIGTMVFDEVDTGVSGRAAQKVAEKMARISRRKQVLCVTHLPQIAAMADTHFSVEKGVSGGRTFTKVQELTRQQRREELARLTGGLQISQTMLDGAEELLAAADDYKKTLA
;
A
#
# COMPACT_ATOMS: atom_id res chain seq x y z
N MET A 1 15.28 -12.48 -28.83
CA MET A 1 16.71 -12.12 -29.02
C MET A 1 16.79 -10.65 -29.45
N LEU A 2 17.91 -9.97 -29.21
CA LEU A 2 18.16 -8.60 -29.72
C LEU A 2 18.74 -8.69 -31.12
N ASP A 3 18.05 -8.14 -32.12
CA ASP A 3 18.50 -8.22 -33.51
C ASP A 3 19.17 -6.91 -33.99
N LEU A 4 18.59 -5.77 -33.60
CA LEU A 4 19.09 -4.46 -34.01
C LEU A 4 19.06 -3.50 -32.82
N LEU A 5 20.14 -2.74 -32.68
CA LEU A 5 20.20 -1.58 -31.80
C LEU A 5 20.55 -0.34 -32.64
N HIS A 6 19.67 0.64 -32.64
CA HIS A 6 19.88 1.94 -33.25
C HIS A 6 20.10 2.99 -32.18
N ILE A 7 21.12 3.79 -32.33
CA ILE A 7 21.54 4.83 -31.37
C ILE A 7 21.70 6.15 -32.10
N GLU A 8 21.09 7.22 -31.61
CA GLU A 8 21.31 8.58 -32.09
C GLU A 8 21.57 9.56 -30.93
N ASN A 9 22.57 10.41 -31.08
CA ASN A 9 22.92 11.49 -30.16
C ASN A 9 23.16 11.04 -28.71
N ILE A 10 23.85 9.91 -28.53
CA ILE A 10 24.23 9.43 -27.18
C ILE A 10 25.74 9.65 -26.99
N ALA A 11 26.07 10.46 -25.99
CA ALA A 11 27.46 10.80 -25.60
C ALA A 11 28.32 11.15 -26.82
N ILE A 12 29.27 10.31 -27.18
CA ILE A 12 30.15 10.51 -28.37
C ILE A 12 29.60 9.81 -29.62
N ILE A 13 28.52 9.04 -29.54
CA ILE A 13 27.89 8.39 -30.69
C ILE A 13 26.89 9.39 -31.30
N GLU A 14 27.12 9.77 -32.54
CA GLU A 14 26.19 10.58 -33.34
C GLU A 14 25.09 9.71 -33.89
N GLN A 15 25.44 8.64 -34.59
CA GLN A 15 24.55 7.61 -35.10
C GLN A 15 25.29 6.28 -35.20
N ALA A 16 24.62 5.19 -34.79
CA ALA A 16 25.12 3.83 -34.96
C ALA A 16 23.98 2.83 -35.11
N ASP A 17 24.15 1.93 -36.08
CA ASP A 17 23.28 0.77 -36.28
C ASP A 17 24.11 -0.49 -36.05
N ILE A 18 23.69 -1.31 -35.07
CA ILE A 18 24.39 -2.53 -34.68
C ILE A 18 23.43 -3.71 -34.85
N THR A 19 23.71 -4.57 -35.84
CA THR A 19 22.95 -5.78 -36.09
C THR A 19 23.62 -6.94 -35.37
N PHE A 20 23.00 -7.42 -34.29
CA PHE A 20 23.48 -8.58 -33.54
C PHE A 20 23.01 -9.90 -34.15
N ARG A 21 23.79 -10.95 -33.89
CA ARG A 21 23.48 -12.29 -34.39
C ARG A 21 23.20 -13.25 -33.24
N PRO A 22 22.49 -14.35 -33.48
CA PRO A 22 22.40 -15.42 -32.50
C PRO A 22 23.79 -15.93 -32.10
N GLY A 23 23.93 -16.46 -30.89
CA GLY A 23 25.20 -16.94 -30.38
C GLY A 23 25.99 -15.87 -29.61
N PHE A 24 27.30 -15.94 -29.68
CA PHE A 24 28.21 -15.07 -28.91
C PHE A 24 28.68 -13.87 -29.73
N ASN A 25 28.30 -12.66 -29.32
CA ASN A 25 28.71 -11.38 -29.91
C ASN A 25 29.71 -10.69 -28.96
N ALA A 26 30.92 -10.37 -29.44
CA ALA A 26 31.91 -9.61 -28.69
C ALA A 26 32.06 -8.20 -29.25
N LEU A 27 32.19 -7.20 -28.38
CA LEU A 27 32.53 -5.81 -28.72
C LEU A 27 33.90 -5.48 -28.13
N THR A 28 34.88 -5.16 -29.01
CA THR A 28 36.21 -4.71 -28.61
C THR A 28 36.44 -3.27 -29.04
N GLY A 29 37.51 -2.67 -28.59
CA GLY A 29 37.93 -1.30 -28.95
C GLY A 29 38.76 -0.67 -27.85
N GLU A 30 39.25 0.53 -28.08
CA GLU A 30 40.06 1.25 -27.10
C GLU A 30 39.27 1.67 -25.86
N THR A 31 39.97 1.84 -24.73
CA THR A 31 39.38 2.36 -23.51
C THR A 31 38.81 3.77 -23.77
N GLY A 32 37.54 3.99 -23.45
CA GLY A 32 36.87 5.26 -23.74
C GLY A 32 36.40 5.43 -25.20
N ALA A 33 36.48 4.38 -26.07
CA ALA A 33 36.01 4.43 -27.46
C ALA A 33 34.49 4.40 -27.62
N GLY A 34 33.73 4.22 -26.53
CA GLY A 34 32.28 4.17 -26.59
C GLY A 34 31.65 2.79 -26.33
N LYS A 35 32.46 1.79 -25.94
CA LYS A 35 31.95 0.44 -25.61
C LYS A 35 30.87 0.48 -24.52
N SER A 36 31.14 1.14 -23.41
CA SER A 36 30.17 1.29 -22.30
C SER A 36 28.94 2.12 -22.73
N ILE A 37 29.12 3.05 -23.70
CA ILE A 37 28.02 3.85 -24.24
C ILE A 37 26.98 2.96 -24.98
N VAL A 38 27.44 1.89 -25.65
CA VAL A 38 26.50 0.91 -26.26
C VAL A 38 25.68 0.21 -25.18
N ILE A 39 26.28 -0.12 -24.01
CA ILE A 39 25.56 -0.71 -22.87
C ILE A 39 24.63 0.32 -22.22
N ASP A 40 25.07 1.59 -22.11
CA ASP A 40 24.24 2.67 -21.61
C ASP A 40 23.01 2.90 -22.51
N ALA A 41 23.21 2.84 -23.84
CA ALA A 41 22.11 2.92 -24.80
C ALA A 41 21.13 1.74 -24.66
N LEU A 42 21.63 0.50 -24.51
CA LEU A 42 20.81 -0.66 -24.21
C LEU A 42 20.05 -0.48 -22.89
N SER A 43 20.73 -0.04 -21.85
CA SER A 43 20.10 0.25 -20.55
C SER A 43 18.99 1.30 -20.67
N ALA A 44 19.23 2.33 -21.47
CA ALA A 44 18.26 3.39 -21.71
C ALA A 44 17.01 2.87 -22.41
N VAL A 45 17.14 2.10 -23.51
CA VAL A 45 15.98 1.57 -24.25
C VAL A 45 15.20 0.53 -23.46
N LEU A 46 15.83 -0.14 -22.48
CA LEU A 46 15.18 -1.05 -21.54
C LEU A 46 14.49 -0.33 -20.35
N GLY A 47 14.42 1.00 -20.35
CA GLY A 47 13.71 1.75 -19.33
C GLY A 47 14.49 1.99 -18.03
N GLN A 48 15.82 1.74 -18.01
CA GLN A 48 16.63 2.10 -16.85
C GLN A 48 16.77 3.62 -16.73
N ARG A 49 17.26 4.09 -15.56
CA ARG A 49 17.44 5.52 -15.32
C ARG A 49 18.50 6.08 -16.29
N ALA A 50 18.11 7.02 -17.11
CA ALA A 50 19.00 7.75 -17.99
C ALA A 50 19.23 9.16 -17.45
N SER A 51 20.51 9.57 -17.33
CA SER A 51 20.88 10.95 -16.98
C SER A 51 20.84 11.84 -18.23
N ARG A 52 20.69 13.15 -18.03
CA ARG A 52 20.81 14.14 -19.13
C ARG A 52 22.22 14.17 -19.75
N GLU A 53 23.21 13.74 -19.01
CA GLU A 53 24.60 13.63 -19.47
C GLU A 53 24.79 12.59 -20.58
N LEU A 54 23.79 11.69 -20.75
CA LEU A 54 23.77 10.73 -21.84
C LEU A 54 23.54 11.41 -23.20
N ILE A 55 22.93 12.60 -23.24
CA ILE A 55 22.65 13.34 -24.47
C ILE A 55 23.96 13.94 -24.99
N ARG A 56 24.22 13.76 -26.30
CA ARG A 56 25.40 14.34 -26.98
C ARG A 56 25.43 15.86 -26.83
N THR A 57 26.56 16.40 -26.50
CA THR A 57 26.75 17.85 -26.37
C THR A 57 26.35 18.59 -27.66
N GLY A 58 25.35 19.47 -27.53
CA GLY A 58 24.82 20.26 -28.65
C GLY A 58 23.64 19.61 -29.38
N ALA A 59 23.12 18.46 -28.88
CA ALA A 59 21.87 17.87 -29.33
C ALA A 59 20.73 18.20 -28.35
N ASP A 60 19.49 18.35 -28.86
CA ASP A 60 18.31 18.64 -28.08
C ASP A 60 17.74 17.39 -27.42
N HIS A 61 18.00 16.22 -28.00
CA HIS A 61 17.53 14.92 -27.52
C HIS A 61 18.47 13.80 -27.96
N ALA A 62 18.40 12.67 -27.25
CA ALA A 62 18.97 11.40 -27.63
C ALA A 62 17.84 10.42 -28.00
N PHE A 63 18.08 9.56 -28.98
CA PHE A 63 17.14 8.53 -29.40
C PHE A 63 17.81 7.16 -29.41
N VAL A 64 17.09 6.16 -28.89
CA VAL A 64 17.50 4.76 -28.96
C VAL A 64 16.32 3.90 -29.37
N SER A 65 16.54 2.97 -30.28
CA SER A 65 15.60 1.90 -30.54
C SER A 65 16.25 0.52 -30.57
N ALA A 66 15.51 -0.50 -30.17
CA ALA A 66 15.95 -1.89 -30.15
C ALA A 66 14.86 -2.81 -30.71
N VAL A 67 15.24 -3.67 -31.65
CA VAL A 67 14.37 -4.70 -32.21
C VAL A 67 14.68 -6.02 -31.55
N PHE A 68 13.64 -6.66 -31.03
CA PHE A 68 13.70 -7.98 -30.42
C PHE A 68 12.84 -8.96 -31.20
N SER A 69 13.38 -10.14 -31.50
CA SER A 69 12.67 -11.28 -32.10
C SER A 69 12.58 -12.46 -31.13
N GLN A 70 11.90 -13.53 -31.56
CA GLN A 70 11.75 -14.77 -30.79
C GLN A 70 11.24 -14.50 -29.36
N ILE A 71 10.19 -13.71 -29.25
CA ILE A 71 9.61 -13.30 -27.97
C ILE A 71 8.74 -14.45 -27.45
N PRO A 72 8.89 -14.86 -26.16
CA PRO A 72 8.01 -15.84 -25.55
C PRO A 72 6.55 -15.41 -25.59
N GLN A 73 5.63 -16.33 -25.93
CA GLN A 73 4.20 -16.04 -25.93
C GLN A 73 3.71 -15.64 -24.54
N GLY A 74 2.82 -14.65 -24.50
CA GLY A 74 2.24 -14.16 -23.26
C GLY A 74 3.16 -13.26 -22.43
N LEU A 75 4.36 -12.89 -22.90
CA LEU A 75 5.32 -12.09 -22.13
C LEU A 75 4.79 -10.72 -21.71
N GLY A 76 3.89 -10.13 -22.51
CA GLY A 76 3.26 -8.83 -22.27
C GLY A 76 1.79 -8.89 -21.84
N ALA A 77 1.23 -10.08 -21.62
CA ALA A 77 -0.20 -10.26 -21.39
C ALA A 77 -0.72 -9.50 -20.15
N ASP A 78 0.06 -9.44 -19.07
CA ASP A 78 -0.24 -8.71 -17.84
C ASP A 78 -0.26 -7.17 -18.02
N MET A 79 0.34 -6.67 -19.11
CA MET A 79 0.35 -5.25 -19.49
C MET A 79 -0.59 -4.93 -20.66
N GLY A 80 -1.40 -5.90 -21.10
CA GLY A 80 -2.29 -5.74 -22.24
C GLY A 80 -1.55 -5.59 -23.60
N ILE A 81 -0.34 -6.15 -23.70
CA ILE A 81 0.46 -6.14 -24.93
C ILE A 81 0.20 -7.45 -25.67
N GLU A 82 -0.21 -7.32 -26.92
CA GLU A 82 -0.45 -8.46 -27.81
C GLU A 82 0.87 -9.11 -28.23
N ASP A 83 0.87 -10.44 -28.39
CA ASP A 83 1.99 -11.18 -28.92
C ASP A 83 2.30 -10.73 -30.35
N ALA A 84 3.57 -10.55 -30.66
CA ALA A 84 4.07 -10.20 -31.99
C ALA A 84 5.36 -10.97 -32.27
N GLU A 85 5.68 -11.17 -33.53
CA GLU A 85 6.91 -11.84 -33.95
C GLU A 85 8.14 -11.00 -33.57
N GLU A 86 8.00 -9.67 -33.64
CA GLU A 86 9.05 -8.70 -33.31
C GLU A 86 8.50 -7.56 -32.45
N TRP A 87 9.30 -7.09 -31.51
CA TRP A 87 9.04 -5.92 -30.71
C TRP A 87 10.09 -4.84 -30.96
N LEU A 88 9.62 -3.68 -31.40
CA LEU A 88 10.42 -2.46 -31.53
C LEU A 88 10.23 -1.58 -30.31
N LEU A 89 11.21 -1.58 -29.41
CA LEU A 89 11.28 -0.68 -28.27
C LEU A 89 11.96 0.62 -28.70
N GLN A 90 11.40 1.75 -28.33
CA GLN A 90 11.93 3.07 -28.66
C GLN A 90 11.90 3.99 -27.45
N ARG A 91 12.95 4.77 -27.27
CA ARG A 91 13.01 5.81 -26.22
C ARG A 91 13.70 7.06 -26.74
N GLU A 92 13.02 8.19 -26.55
CA GLU A 92 13.56 9.54 -26.75
C GLU A 92 13.79 10.18 -25.37
N ILE A 93 14.95 10.78 -25.17
CA ILE A 93 15.36 11.44 -23.93
C ILE A 93 15.66 12.88 -24.26
N TYR A 94 14.88 13.81 -23.71
CA TYR A 94 15.00 15.25 -23.99
C TYR A 94 15.82 15.96 -22.92
N ALA A 95 16.51 17.04 -23.33
CA ALA A 95 17.32 17.87 -22.43
C ALA A 95 16.51 18.51 -21.29
N ASP A 96 15.20 18.74 -21.48
CA ASP A 96 14.26 19.22 -20.44
C ASP A 96 13.89 18.14 -19.40
N GLY A 97 14.34 16.90 -19.61
CA GLY A 97 14.10 15.75 -18.73
C GLY A 97 12.86 14.94 -19.07
N LYS A 98 12.13 15.32 -20.12
CA LYS A 98 11.03 14.50 -20.63
C LYS A 98 11.56 13.24 -21.30
N ASN A 99 10.76 12.18 -21.26
CA ASN A 99 11.02 10.93 -21.94
C ASN A 99 9.79 10.50 -22.74
N ALA A 100 9.96 10.10 -23.99
CA ALA A 100 8.94 9.46 -24.78
C ALA A 100 9.33 8.01 -25.05
N CYS A 101 8.50 7.06 -24.62
CA CYS A 101 8.75 5.63 -24.81
C CYS A 101 7.64 5.04 -25.67
N ARG A 102 8.01 4.12 -26.59
CA ARG A 102 7.05 3.44 -27.48
C ARG A 102 7.41 1.96 -27.64
N LEU A 103 6.40 1.13 -27.78
CA LEU A 103 6.50 -0.26 -28.22
C LEU A 103 5.67 -0.43 -29.49
N ASN A 104 6.32 -0.80 -30.60
CA ASN A 104 5.66 -0.94 -31.92
C ASN A 104 4.80 0.30 -32.26
N GLY A 105 5.32 1.52 -31.97
CA GLY A 105 4.64 2.79 -32.17
C GLY A 105 3.61 3.18 -31.10
N ARG A 106 3.16 2.28 -30.23
CA ARG A 106 2.23 2.57 -29.14
C ARG A 106 2.96 3.23 -27.96
N PRO A 107 2.49 4.35 -27.42
CA PRO A 107 3.14 5.03 -26.29
C PRO A 107 3.05 4.18 -25.02
N MET A 108 4.11 4.22 -24.22
CA MET A 108 4.17 3.54 -22.92
C MET A 108 4.93 4.39 -21.88
N THR A 109 4.74 4.07 -20.60
CA THR A 109 5.49 4.70 -19.52
C THR A 109 6.90 4.10 -19.39
N VAL A 110 7.84 4.86 -18.82
CA VAL A 110 9.19 4.35 -18.51
C VAL A 110 9.14 3.13 -17.59
N THR A 111 8.18 3.10 -16.65
CA THR A 111 8.00 1.96 -15.74
C THR A 111 7.55 0.70 -16.49
N GLN A 112 6.60 0.81 -17.39
CA GLN A 112 6.17 -0.31 -18.24
C GLN A 112 7.31 -0.79 -19.13
N LEU A 113 8.04 0.15 -19.77
CA LEU A 113 9.21 -0.17 -20.59
C LEU A 113 10.26 -0.92 -19.77
N ARG A 114 10.53 -0.51 -18.53
CA ARG A 114 11.47 -1.16 -17.62
C ARG A 114 11.04 -2.59 -17.24
N THR A 115 9.75 -2.77 -16.92
CA THR A 115 9.22 -4.09 -16.60
C THR A 115 9.35 -5.04 -17.78
N LEU A 116 9.04 -4.56 -18.98
CA LEU A 116 9.16 -5.34 -20.20
C LEU A 116 10.63 -5.61 -20.56
N GLY A 117 11.49 -4.59 -20.50
CA GLY A 117 12.91 -4.69 -20.82
C GLY A 117 13.63 -5.72 -19.95
N ASN A 118 13.33 -5.78 -18.67
CA ASN A 118 13.91 -6.76 -17.74
C ASN A 118 13.51 -8.22 -18.06
N ARG A 119 12.44 -8.42 -18.84
CA ARG A 119 12.01 -9.77 -19.31
C ARG A 119 12.65 -10.15 -20.65
N LEU A 120 13.13 -9.17 -21.43
CA LEU A 120 13.70 -9.40 -22.75
C LEU A 120 15.21 -9.59 -22.71
N LEU A 121 15.90 -8.81 -21.89
CA LEU A 121 17.35 -8.78 -21.85
C LEU A 121 17.84 -8.51 -20.43
N ASN A 122 18.90 -9.22 -20.02
CA ASN A 122 19.56 -9.00 -18.73
C ASN A 122 20.97 -8.46 -18.95
N ILE A 123 21.28 -7.29 -18.36
CA ILE A 123 22.60 -6.65 -18.45
C ILE A 123 23.38 -6.99 -17.17
N HIS A 124 24.44 -7.74 -17.33
CA HIS A 124 25.36 -8.12 -16.27
C HIS A 124 26.58 -7.19 -16.28
N GLY A 125 26.52 -6.09 -15.51
CA GLY A 125 27.56 -5.08 -15.39
C GLY A 125 27.87 -4.71 -13.94
N GLN A 126 28.59 -3.61 -13.76
CA GLN A 126 29.05 -3.12 -12.47
C GLN A 126 27.90 -2.89 -11.46
N HIS A 127 26.70 -2.51 -11.93
CA HIS A 127 25.54 -2.23 -11.08
C HIS A 127 24.80 -3.49 -10.62
N ASP A 128 24.77 -4.55 -11.43
CA ASP A 128 24.15 -5.83 -11.07
C ASP A 128 24.98 -6.63 -10.06
N GLY A 129 26.29 -6.44 -10.07
CA GLY A 129 27.17 -6.95 -9.04
C GLY A 129 26.75 -6.49 -7.64
N GLN A 130 26.30 -5.24 -7.52
CA GLN A 130 25.84 -4.68 -6.26
C GLN A 130 24.56 -5.35 -5.73
N GLN A 131 23.63 -5.76 -6.58
CA GLN A 131 22.39 -6.44 -6.13
C GLN A 131 22.69 -7.84 -5.55
N LEU A 132 23.61 -8.58 -6.15
CA LEU A 132 23.99 -9.90 -5.64
C LEU A 132 24.80 -9.79 -4.33
N LEU A 133 25.42 -8.63 -4.09
CA LEU A 133 26.12 -8.31 -2.84
C LEU A 133 25.16 -7.84 -1.74
N ASP A 134 23.93 -7.45 -2.10
CA ASP A 134 22.90 -7.03 -1.13
C ASP A 134 22.28 -8.26 -0.45
N GLU A 135 22.54 -8.41 0.84
CA GLU A 135 22.03 -9.52 1.65
C GLU A 135 20.49 -9.62 1.62
N THR A 136 19.80 -8.50 1.45
CA THR A 136 18.32 -8.48 1.39
C THR A 136 17.77 -9.16 0.13
N GLN A 137 18.58 -9.27 -0.92
CA GLN A 137 18.20 -9.90 -2.18
C GLN A 137 18.47 -11.41 -2.21
N HIS A 138 19.28 -11.94 -1.29
CA HIS A 138 19.68 -13.35 -1.32
C HIS A 138 18.51 -14.32 -1.25
N ILE A 139 17.49 -14.00 -0.44
CA ILE A 139 16.26 -14.79 -0.37
C ILE A 139 15.50 -14.81 -1.71
N ILE A 140 15.49 -13.69 -2.43
CA ILE A 140 14.82 -13.57 -3.74
C ILE A 140 15.54 -14.43 -4.77
N TYR A 141 16.88 -14.37 -4.81
CA TYR A 141 17.67 -15.23 -5.69
C TYR A 141 17.47 -16.73 -5.41
N LEU A 142 17.42 -17.12 -4.13
CA LEU A 142 17.15 -18.49 -3.74
C LEU A 142 15.75 -18.93 -4.17
N ASP A 143 14.74 -18.07 -3.96
CA ASP A 143 13.36 -18.34 -4.31
C ASP A 143 13.15 -18.45 -5.84
N GLN A 144 13.80 -17.58 -6.61
CA GLN A 144 13.80 -17.64 -8.08
C GLN A 144 14.46 -18.93 -8.59
N TYR A 145 15.60 -19.30 -7.98
CA TYR A 145 16.30 -20.54 -8.34
C TYR A 145 15.46 -21.78 -8.05
N GLY A 146 14.76 -21.81 -6.92
CA GLY A 146 14.01 -22.99 -6.46
C GLY A 146 12.68 -23.25 -7.16
N ARG A 147 12.08 -22.23 -7.81
CA ARG A 147 10.79 -22.31 -8.55
C ARG A 147 9.65 -22.98 -7.79
N TYR A 148 9.51 -22.68 -6.50
CA TYR A 148 8.44 -23.26 -5.66
C TYR A 148 7.27 -22.29 -5.46
N ALA A 149 6.84 -21.63 -6.53
CA ALA A 149 5.74 -20.67 -6.54
C ALA A 149 4.45 -21.13 -5.81
N PRO A 150 4.02 -22.42 -5.87
CA PRO A 150 2.84 -22.87 -5.12
C PRO A 150 3.00 -22.75 -3.60
N LEU A 151 4.18 -23.01 -3.05
CA LEU A 151 4.44 -22.88 -1.61
C LEU A 151 4.49 -21.41 -1.18
N GLN A 152 5.07 -20.56 -2.01
CA GLN A 152 5.08 -19.11 -1.79
C GLN A 152 3.67 -18.52 -1.83
N ALA A 153 2.86 -18.91 -2.81
CA ALA A 153 1.47 -18.48 -2.94
C ALA A 153 0.64 -18.93 -1.73
N ALA A 154 0.77 -20.18 -1.31
CA ALA A 154 0.07 -20.71 -0.13
C ALA A 154 0.48 -20.00 1.18
N TYR A 155 1.74 -19.62 1.32
CA TYR A 155 2.20 -18.80 2.44
C TYR A 155 1.62 -17.38 2.38
N SER A 156 1.73 -16.73 1.23
CA SER A 156 1.26 -15.36 1.01
C SER A 156 -0.23 -15.20 1.28
N GLU A 157 -1.04 -16.17 0.84
CA GLU A 157 -2.50 -16.18 1.11
C GLU A 157 -2.78 -16.20 2.63
N LYS A 158 -2.13 -17.11 3.36
CA LYS A 158 -2.31 -17.24 4.82
C LYS A 158 -1.80 -16.00 5.57
N TYR A 159 -0.67 -15.45 5.13
CA TYR A 159 -0.12 -14.24 5.73
C TYR A 159 -1.01 -13.01 5.49
N SER A 160 -1.56 -12.86 4.29
CA SER A 160 -2.52 -11.80 3.98
C SER A 160 -3.78 -11.91 4.82
N ALA A 161 -4.32 -13.12 5.01
CA ALA A 161 -5.47 -13.36 5.88
C ALA A 161 -5.17 -12.98 7.35
N LEU A 162 -3.97 -13.28 7.85
CA LEU A 162 -3.53 -12.87 9.19
C LEU A 162 -3.45 -11.34 9.30
N GLN A 163 -2.88 -10.66 8.30
CA GLN A 163 -2.79 -9.20 8.27
C GLN A 163 -4.17 -8.53 8.27
N GLU A 164 -5.13 -9.06 7.53
CA GLU A 164 -6.51 -8.55 7.55
C GLU A 164 -7.14 -8.65 8.93
N ILE A 165 -6.93 -9.77 9.64
CA ILE A 165 -7.43 -9.95 11.01
C ILE A 165 -6.75 -8.97 11.96
N GLN A 166 -5.43 -8.79 11.85
CA GLN A 166 -4.68 -7.84 12.68
C GLN A 166 -5.14 -6.40 12.46
N ASN A 167 -5.39 -6.00 11.21
CA ASN A 167 -5.90 -4.67 10.89
C ASN A 167 -7.31 -4.44 11.49
N LYS A 168 -8.19 -5.46 11.45
CA LYS A 168 -9.52 -5.39 12.09
C LYS A 168 -9.41 -5.28 13.61
N ILE A 169 -8.51 -6.02 14.24
CA ILE A 169 -8.25 -5.92 15.69
C ILE A 169 -7.76 -4.51 16.04
N SER A 170 -6.77 -3.99 15.29
CA SER A 170 -6.22 -2.65 15.54
C SER A 170 -7.26 -1.53 15.38
N ALA A 171 -8.20 -1.69 14.45
CA ALA A 171 -9.28 -0.74 14.24
C ALA A 171 -10.33 -0.75 15.39
N LEU A 172 -10.48 -1.87 16.11
CA LEU A 172 -11.42 -2.03 17.23
C LEU A 172 -10.76 -1.77 18.59
N GLN A 173 -9.43 -1.75 18.68
CA GLN A 173 -8.71 -1.48 19.92
C GLN A 173 -8.79 0.02 20.25
N MET A 174 -9.62 0.38 21.23
CA MET A 174 -9.48 1.62 21.99
C MET A 174 -8.45 1.43 23.10
N ASP A 175 -7.82 2.52 23.54
CA ASP A 175 -7.01 2.50 24.76
C ASP A 175 -7.90 2.02 25.95
N GLU A 176 -7.50 0.98 26.64
CA GLU A 176 -8.23 0.39 27.78
C GLU A 176 -8.59 1.44 28.84
N ALA A 177 -7.70 2.41 29.08
CA ALA A 177 -7.95 3.49 30.04
C ALA A 177 -9.02 4.47 29.54
N GLU A 178 -9.05 4.78 28.25
CA GLU A 178 -10.04 5.65 27.64
C GLU A 178 -11.40 4.94 27.57
N LYS A 179 -11.42 3.67 27.22
CA LYS A 179 -12.61 2.82 27.21
C LYS A 179 -13.25 2.72 28.61
N ALA A 180 -12.48 2.40 29.63
CA ALA A 180 -12.97 2.32 31.01
C ALA A 180 -13.59 3.65 31.45
N ARG A 181 -12.94 4.79 31.22
CA ARG A 181 -13.48 6.11 31.52
C ARG A 181 -14.78 6.40 30.76
N ARG A 182 -14.88 5.96 29.49
CA ARG A 182 -16.09 6.16 28.69
C ARG A 182 -17.26 5.32 29.23
N ILE A 183 -17.02 4.06 29.56
CA ILE A 183 -18.00 3.17 30.19
C ILE A 183 -18.51 3.77 31.51
N ASP A 184 -17.60 4.16 32.42
CA ASP A 184 -17.96 4.77 33.70
C ASP A 184 -18.80 6.03 33.52
N THR A 185 -18.43 6.87 32.54
CA THR A 185 -19.16 8.09 32.20
C THR A 185 -20.55 7.77 31.70
N LEU A 186 -20.71 6.83 30.77
CA LEU A 186 -22.00 6.42 30.20
C LEU A 186 -22.89 5.80 31.27
N GLN A 187 -22.36 4.91 32.10
CA GLN A 187 -23.09 4.28 33.19
C GLN A 187 -23.58 5.32 34.23
N PHE A 188 -22.74 6.29 34.58
CA PHE A 188 -23.14 7.40 35.46
C PHE A 188 -24.29 8.21 34.84
N GLN A 189 -24.19 8.58 33.58
CA GLN A 189 -25.20 9.36 32.86
C GLN A 189 -26.52 8.60 32.72
N ILE A 190 -26.46 7.32 32.37
CA ILE A 190 -27.63 6.45 32.29
C ILE A 190 -28.32 6.37 33.67
N ASN A 191 -27.57 6.06 34.73
CA ASN A 191 -28.12 5.95 36.09
C ASN A 191 -28.73 7.27 36.60
N ASP A 192 -28.09 8.43 36.29
CA ASP A 192 -28.61 9.76 36.71
C ASP A 192 -29.94 10.06 36.03
N LEU A 193 -30.09 9.73 34.75
CA LEU A 193 -31.31 9.92 33.97
C LEU A 193 -32.42 8.89 34.31
N GLU A 194 -32.08 7.61 34.51
CA GLU A 194 -33.04 6.56 34.89
C GLU A 194 -33.61 6.80 36.28
N ARG A 195 -32.77 7.21 37.24
CA ARG A 195 -33.25 7.58 38.58
C ARG A 195 -34.18 8.79 38.60
N ALA A 196 -34.05 9.64 37.59
CA ALA A 196 -34.91 10.81 37.48
C ALA A 196 -36.32 10.48 36.99
N ASP A 197 -36.56 9.27 36.45
CA ASP A 197 -37.87 8.80 35.96
C ASP A 197 -38.60 9.84 35.12
N LEU A 198 -37.97 10.25 34.04
CA LEU A 198 -38.43 11.32 33.16
C LEU A 198 -39.61 10.87 32.31
N GLN A 199 -40.68 11.68 32.25
CA GLN A 199 -41.85 11.43 31.41
C GLN A 199 -42.02 12.55 30.36
N ALA A 200 -42.34 12.15 29.14
CA ALA A 200 -42.58 13.10 28.07
C ALA A 200 -43.77 14.02 28.39
N GLY A 201 -43.61 15.34 28.23
CA GLY A 201 -44.64 16.35 28.54
C GLY A 201 -44.72 16.75 30.02
N GLU A 202 -44.01 16.08 30.94
CA GLU A 202 -44.04 16.33 32.39
C GLU A 202 -43.73 17.81 32.72
N GLU A 203 -42.83 18.45 32.00
CA GLU A 203 -42.46 19.84 32.26
C GLU A 203 -43.60 20.80 32.05
N GLU A 204 -44.37 20.63 30.97
CA GLU A 204 -45.56 21.48 30.72
C GLU A 204 -46.64 21.31 31.78
N GLU A 205 -46.91 20.08 32.15
CA GLU A 205 -47.89 19.77 33.21
C GLU A 205 -47.46 20.37 34.54
N LEU A 206 -46.22 20.22 34.95
CA LEU A 206 -45.68 20.80 36.17
C LEU A 206 -45.69 22.35 36.15
N LEU A 207 -45.41 22.95 35.04
CA LEU A 207 -45.48 24.42 34.93
C LEU A 207 -46.90 24.95 35.04
N GLN A 208 -47.87 24.28 34.41
CA GLN A 208 -49.29 24.62 34.53
C GLN A 208 -49.76 24.44 35.98
N ARG A 209 -49.43 23.31 36.60
CA ARG A 209 -49.78 23.01 38.00
C ARG A 209 -49.16 24.01 38.98
N ARG A 210 -47.89 24.35 38.81
CA ARG A 210 -47.20 25.38 39.60
C ARG A 210 -47.88 26.75 39.51
N ASN A 211 -48.28 27.18 38.28
CA ASN A 211 -48.96 28.43 38.10
C ASN A 211 -50.34 28.49 38.80
N LEU A 212 -51.10 27.39 38.78
CA LEU A 212 -52.35 27.24 39.50
C LEU A 212 -52.10 27.31 41.01
N LEU A 213 -51.12 26.57 41.53
CA LEU A 213 -50.82 26.52 42.96
C LEU A 213 -50.31 27.87 43.49
N ARG A 214 -49.42 28.56 42.77
CA ARG A 214 -48.94 29.93 43.15
C ARG A 214 -50.04 31.00 43.19
N ASN A 215 -51.06 30.84 42.37
CA ASN A 215 -52.19 31.75 42.37
C ASN A 215 -53.35 31.22 43.26
N GLY A 216 -53.16 30.07 43.89
CA GLY A 216 -54.18 29.38 44.64
C GLY A 216 -54.81 30.21 45.75
N GLU A 217 -54.02 30.91 46.57
CA GLU A 217 -54.53 31.79 47.60
C GLU A 217 -55.44 32.89 47.06
N LYS A 218 -55.06 33.53 45.93
CA LYS A 218 -55.89 34.55 45.30
C LYS A 218 -57.16 33.95 44.69
N ILE A 219 -57.07 32.79 44.09
CA ILE A 219 -58.22 32.08 43.52
C ILE A 219 -59.16 31.65 44.60
N ILE A 220 -58.66 31.03 45.68
CA ILE A 220 -59.47 30.59 46.84
C ILE A 220 -60.15 31.80 47.50
N SER A 221 -59.42 32.87 47.79
CA SER A 221 -59.94 34.10 48.35
C SER A 221 -61.06 34.76 47.48
N ALA A 222 -60.83 34.75 46.12
CA ALA A 222 -61.82 35.28 45.19
C ALA A 222 -63.11 34.38 45.14
N ILE A 223 -62.92 33.09 45.10
CA ILE A 223 -64.07 32.11 45.13
C ILE A 223 -64.80 32.17 46.44
N GLN A 224 -64.10 32.21 47.59
CA GLN A 224 -64.70 32.36 48.91
C GLN A 224 -65.45 33.69 49.04
N GLY A 225 -64.88 34.75 48.54
CA GLY A 225 -65.57 36.05 48.53
C GLY A 225 -66.80 36.06 47.63
N ALA A 226 -66.76 35.43 46.47
CA ALA A 226 -67.93 35.26 45.61
C ALA A 226 -69.00 34.38 46.24
N ASP A 227 -68.62 33.23 46.84
CA ASP A 227 -69.49 32.35 47.54
C ASP A 227 -70.18 33.07 48.68
N TYR A 228 -69.41 33.83 49.49
CA TYR A 228 -70.01 34.64 50.58
C TYR A 228 -70.99 35.68 50.07
N CYS A 229 -70.73 36.36 48.98
CA CYS A 229 -71.65 37.37 48.42
C CYS A 229 -72.91 36.73 47.84
N LEU A 230 -72.86 35.53 47.28
CA LEU A 230 -73.98 34.85 46.64
C LEU A 230 -74.82 34.10 47.65
N ASN A 231 -74.19 33.33 48.53
CA ASN A 231 -74.88 32.46 49.48
C ASN A 231 -75.07 33.07 50.87
N GLY A 232 -74.21 34.05 51.23
CA GLY A 232 -74.27 34.65 52.58
C GLY A 232 -73.52 33.85 53.64
N SER A 233 -73.79 34.17 54.92
CA SER A 233 -73.34 33.40 56.11
C SER A 233 -74.39 33.39 57.18
N ASP A 234 -74.14 32.69 58.31
CA ASP A 234 -75.04 32.65 59.47
C ASP A 234 -75.42 34.05 60.06
N GLN A 235 -74.60 35.07 59.69
CA GLN A 235 -74.73 36.46 60.19
C GLN A 235 -75.14 37.50 59.15
N SER A 236 -75.16 37.13 57.86
CA SER A 236 -75.44 38.07 56.76
C SER A 236 -76.14 37.37 55.60
N ASP A 237 -77.19 38.02 55.08
CA ASP A 237 -77.90 37.58 53.89
C ASP A 237 -77.01 37.67 52.62
N GLY A 238 -77.01 36.58 51.80
CA GLY A 238 -76.45 36.59 50.50
C GLY A 238 -77.44 37.03 49.42
N ALA A 239 -76.94 37.22 48.20
CA ALA A 239 -77.73 37.67 47.06
C ALA A 239 -78.94 36.76 46.79
N LEU A 240 -78.78 35.46 46.94
CA LEU A 240 -79.88 34.48 46.80
C LEU A 240 -80.98 34.70 47.86
N SER A 241 -80.61 34.93 49.15
CA SER A 241 -81.56 35.21 50.21
C SER A 241 -82.27 36.52 49.95
N LEU A 242 -81.62 37.59 49.59
CA LEU A 242 -82.19 38.87 49.28
C LEU A 242 -83.11 38.84 48.04
N LEU A 243 -82.73 38.09 46.99
CA LEU A 243 -83.57 37.91 45.82
C LEU A 243 -84.84 37.11 46.17
N GLN A 244 -84.72 36.08 47.01
CA GLN A 244 -85.84 35.31 47.48
C GLN A 244 -86.78 36.19 48.31
N GLN A 245 -86.27 37.01 49.23
CA GLN A 245 -87.11 37.95 50.00
C GLN A 245 -87.83 38.96 49.08
N ALA A 246 -87.17 39.46 48.06
CA ALA A 246 -87.81 40.36 47.09
C ALA A 246 -88.89 39.66 46.28
N GLN A 247 -88.64 38.40 45.89
CA GLN A 247 -89.61 37.54 45.20
C GLN A 247 -90.87 37.28 46.09
N ASP A 248 -90.63 37.01 47.35
CA ASP A 248 -91.76 36.79 48.34
C ASP A 248 -92.59 38.05 48.45
N GLN A 249 -92.02 39.24 48.55
CA GLN A 249 -92.76 40.53 48.57
C GLN A 249 -93.55 40.75 47.27
N LEU A 250 -92.97 40.52 46.11
CA LEU A 250 -93.65 40.65 44.84
C LEU A 250 -94.73 39.63 44.61
N SER A 251 -94.61 38.43 45.17
CA SER A 251 -95.60 37.37 45.06
C SER A 251 -96.98 37.79 45.66
N SER A 252 -96.96 38.60 46.74
CA SER A 252 -98.18 39.13 47.39
C SER A 252 -99.01 40.07 46.50
N VAL A 253 -98.37 40.72 45.50
CA VAL A 253 -99.01 41.68 44.56
C VAL A 253 -99.04 41.17 43.11
N ARG A 254 -98.51 40.01 42.82
CA ARG A 254 -98.35 39.39 41.47
C ARG A 254 -99.67 39.41 40.69
N ASN A 255 -100.78 39.11 41.32
CA ASN A 255 -102.11 39.00 40.70
C ASN A 255 -102.87 40.33 40.59
N MET A 256 -102.30 41.48 41.03
CA MET A 256 -102.93 42.78 40.99
C MET A 256 -102.84 43.53 39.68
N SER A 257 -101.78 43.30 38.90
CA SER A 257 -101.65 43.81 37.57
C SER A 257 -100.64 42.98 36.74
N GLU A 258 -100.78 43.02 35.42
CA GLU A 258 -99.88 42.33 34.49
C GLU A 258 -98.43 42.79 34.62
N SER A 259 -98.14 44.05 34.90
CA SER A 259 -96.81 44.60 35.12
C SER A 259 -96.12 44.00 36.37
N PHE A 260 -96.86 43.70 37.46
CA PHE A 260 -96.29 43.04 38.63
C PHE A 260 -96.03 41.55 38.38
N SER A 261 -96.88 40.91 37.61
CA SER A 261 -96.61 39.53 37.19
C SER A 261 -95.31 39.45 36.36
N GLN A 262 -95.13 40.35 35.36
CA GLN A 262 -93.91 40.40 34.56
C GLN A 262 -92.66 40.75 35.39
N LEU A 263 -92.77 41.58 36.42
CA LEU A 263 -91.66 41.86 37.34
C LEU A 263 -91.27 40.62 38.17
N TYR A 264 -92.30 39.90 38.66
CA TYR A 264 -92.06 38.65 39.40
C TYR A 264 -91.35 37.61 38.50
N ASP A 265 -91.89 37.35 37.29
CA ASP A 265 -91.30 36.37 36.35
C ASP A 265 -89.88 36.72 35.97
N ARG A 266 -89.57 37.99 35.81
CA ARG A 266 -88.17 38.49 35.56
C ARG A 266 -87.29 38.26 36.78
N LEU A 267 -87.80 38.49 38.01
CA LEU A 267 -87.01 38.25 39.21
C LEU A 267 -86.75 36.77 39.43
N GLU A 268 -87.77 35.93 39.14
CA GLU A 268 -87.63 34.48 39.17
C GLU A 268 -86.50 33.97 38.18
N ALA A 269 -86.46 34.52 36.96
CA ALA A 269 -85.41 34.19 36.01
C ALA A 269 -84.00 34.60 36.51
N VAL A 270 -83.94 35.81 37.14
CA VAL A 270 -82.65 36.29 37.73
C VAL A 270 -82.25 35.42 38.93
N TYR A 271 -83.19 35.03 39.78
CA TYR A 271 -82.91 34.14 40.90
C TYR A 271 -82.37 32.78 40.43
N SER A 272 -83.00 32.16 39.43
CA SER A 272 -82.51 30.90 38.83
C SER A 272 -81.08 31.06 38.27
N GLU A 273 -80.76 32.15 37.52
CA GLU A 273 -79.43 32.42 36.96
C GLU A 273 -78.39 32.57 38.08
N VAL A 274 -78.71 33.36 39.12
CA VAL A 274 -77.82 33.56 40.27
C VAL A 274 -77.61 32.29 41.06
N TYR A 275 -78.64 31.45 41.17
CA TYR A 275 -78.52 30.13 41.80
C TYR A 275 -77.53 29.22 41.04
N ASP A 276 -77.64 29.13 39.71
CA ASP A 276 -76.78 28.34 38.90
C ASP A 276 -75.30 28.84 38.98
N ILE A 277 -75.11 30.16 39.02
CA ILE A 277 -73.78 30.76 39.25
C ILE A 277 -73.23 30.40 40.62
N ALA A 278 -74.06 30.50 41.69
CA ALA A 278 -73.67 30.18 43.06
C ALA A 278 -73.30 28.70 43.21
N TYR A 279 -74.07 27.79 42.58
CA TYR A 279 -73.72 26.39 42.50
C TYR A 279 -72.37 26.14 41.80
N THR A 280 -72.15 26.78 40.65
CA THR A 280 -70.86 26.67 39.90
C THR A 280 -69.71 27.20 40.74
N VAL A 281 -69.85 28.31 41.48
CA VAL A 281 -68.82 28.87 42.38
C VAL A 281 -68.52 27.89 43.52
N GLN A 282 -69.54 27.24 44.07
CA GLN A 282 -69.41 26.24 45.15
C GLN A 282 -68.65 24.99 44.61
N ASP A 283 -69.01 24.46 43.44
CA ASP A 283 -68.34 23.33 42.80
C ASP A 283 -66.82 23.65 42.55
N LYS A 284 -66.56 24.86 42.10
CA LYS A 284 -65.17 25.32 41.91
C LYS A 284 -64.39 25.47 43.21
N LYS A 285 -65.01 25.76 44.33
CA LYS A 285 -64.36 25.84 45.65
C LYS A 285 -63.82 24.47 46.08
N ASP A 286 -64.58 23.40 45.84
CA ASP A 286 -64.20 22.02 46.17
C ASP A 286 -63.05 21.54 45.22
N GLU A 287 -63.00 22.01 43.98
CA GLU A 287 -61.91 21.71 43.00
C GLU A 287 -60.56 22.35 43.38
N PHE A 288 -60.56 23.44 44.10
CA PHE A 288 -59.34 24.23 44.45
C PHE A 288 -58.91 24.07 45.92
N ASP A 289 -59.07 22.86 46.52
CA ASP A 289 -58.54 22.53 47.85
C ASP A 289 -57.06 22.14 47.75
N PHE A 290 -56.10 23.10 47.80
CA PHE A 290 -54.67 22.92 47.68
C PHE A 290 -54.01 22.74 49.04
N THR A 291 -53.16 21.71 49.15
CA THR A 291 -52.31 21.52 50.33
C THR A 291 -50.98 22.25 50.16
N PRO A 292 -50.44 22.95 51.19
CA PRO A 292 -49.11 23.60 51.09
C PRO A 292 -47.96 22.72 50.62
N ASN A 293 -47.99 21.43 50.99
CA ASN A 293 -46.97 20.44 50.62
C ASN A 293 -46.93 20.12 49.10
N GLU A 294 -48.03 20.36 48.37
CA GLU A 294 -48.12 20.06 46.95
C GLU A 294 -47.30 21.05 46.11
N LEU A 295 -47.31 22.33 46.48
CA LEU A 295 -46.49 23.35 45.82
C LEU A 295 -45.00 23.05 45.98
N ASP A 296 -44.55 22.70 47.19
CA ASP A 296 -43.15 22.37 47.49
C ASP A 296 -42.69 21.14 46.68
N ALA A 297 -43.56 20.13 46.54
CA ALA A 297 -43.29 18.93 45.73
C ALA A 297 -43.12 19.26 44.24
N VAL A 298 -44.04 20.09 43.70
CA VAL A 298 -43.97 20.54 42.30
C VAL A 298 -42.73 21.40 42.04
N GLU A 299 -42.41 22.34 42.94
CA GLU A 299 -41.19 23.17 42.80
C GLU A 299 -39.92 22.33 42.91
N SER A 300 -39.85 21.38 43.82
CA SER A 300 -38.71 20.47 43.94
C SER A 300 -38.51 19.63 42.67
N ARG A 301 -39.59 19.16 42.05
CA ARG A 301 -39.52 18.42 40.78
C ARG A 301 -39.09 19.32 39.61
N CYS A 302 -39.62 20.53 39.55
CA CYS A 302 -39.17 21.52 38.55
C CYS A 302 -37.66 21.83 38.66
N ASP A 303 -37.16 21.98 39.90
CA ASP A 303 -35.73 22.21 40.15
C ASP A 303 -34.87 21.01 39.75
N GLN A 304 -35.35 19.79 40.01
CA GLN A 304 -34.69 18.58 39.56
C GLN A 304 -34.57 18.55 38.02
N LEU A 305 -35.68 18.77 37.32
CA LEU A 305 -35.70 18.82 35.85
C LEU A 305 -34.76 19.93 35.33
N TYR A 306 -34.78 21.10 35.93
CA TYR A 306 -33.88 22.21 35.53
C TYR A 306 -32.41 21.86 35.66
N ARG A 307 -32.00 21.15 36.74
CA ARG A 307 -30.61 20.69 36.93
C ARG A 307 -30.21 19.66 35.87
N LEU A 308 -31.10 18.71 35.55
CA LEU A 308 -30.87 17.69 34.52
C LEU A 308 -30.81 18.29 33.12
N LYS A 309 -31.70 19.26 32.83
CA LYS A 309 -31.70 19.98 31.56
C LYS A 309 -30.35 20.68 31.28
N LYS A 310 -29.72 21.28 32.29
CA LYS A 310 -28.38 21.90 32.15
C LYS A 310 -27.28 20.92 31.79
N LYS A 311 -27.46 19.62 32.10
CA LYS A 311 -26.44 18.59 31.84
C LYS A 311 -26.69 17.82 30.55
N TYR A 312 -27.95 17.50 30.23
CA TYR A 312 -28.27 16.43 29.28
C TYR A 312 -29.12 16.85 28.07
N GLY A 313 -29.78 18.01 28.11
CA GLY A 313 -30.61 18.47 26.99
C GLY A 313 -31.53 19.62 27.34
N ALA A 314 -32.05 20.33 26.36
CA ALA A 314 -32.89 21.50 26.58
C ALA A 314 -34.33 21.18 26.97
N THR A 315 -34.83 19.98 26.63
CA THR A 315 -36.17 19.49 26.93
C THR A 315 -36.11 18.08 27.57
N VAL A 316 -37.23 17.62 28.13
CA VAL A 316 -37.33 16.24 28.64
C VAL A 316 -37.14 15.22 27.51
N GLU A 317 -37.69 15.51 26.35
CA GLU A 317 -37.53 14.69 25.13
C GLU A 317 -36.07 14.60 24.70
N ASP A 318 -35.32 15.72 24.75
CA ASP A 318 -33.90 15.74 24.48
C ASP A 318 -33.11 14.85 25.46
N MET A 319 -33.47 14.89 26.75
CA MET A 319 -32.83 14.06 27.79
C MET A 319 -33.13 12.57 27.59
N LEU A 320 -34.35 12.22 27.20
CA LEU A 320 -34.76 10.84 26.88
C LEU A 320 -34.01 10.34 25.61
N ALA A 321 -33.91 11.19 24.58
CA ALA A 321 -33.14 10.86 23.39
C ALA A 321 -31.63 10.73 23.70
N TYR A 322 -31.10 11.53 24.63
CA TYR A 322 -29.74 11.40 25.11
C TYR A 322 -29.50 10.09 25.86
N LEU A 323 -30.44 9.71 26.74
CA LEU A 323 -30.39 8.43 27.45
C LEU A 323 -30.31 7.24 26.48
N GLU A 324 -31.17 7.26 25.46
CA GLU A 324 -31.15 6.19 24.45
C GLU A 324 -29.82 6.14 23.67
N ARG A 325 -29.25 7.28 23.32
CA ARG A 325 -27.92 7.34 22.69
C ARG A 325 -26.83 6.79 23.60
N CYS A 326 -26.86 7.10 24.90
CA CYS A 326 -25.89 6.56 25.85
C CYS A 326 -26.00 5.03 25.97
N ARG A 327 -27.21 4.46 25.98
CA ARG A 327 -27.42 3.01 25.97
C ARG A 327 -26.87 2.37 24.70
N GLN A 328 -27.21 2.92 23.55
CA GLN A 328 -26.70 2.41 22.25
C GLN A 328 -25.19 2.44 22.17
N GLU A 329 -24.53 3.50 22.66
CA GLU A 329 -23.07 3.60 22.70
C GLU A 329 -22.46 2.56 23.65
N LEU A 330 -23.06 2.34 24.81
CA LEU A 330 -22.60 1.31 25.75
C LEU A 330 -22.72 -0.10 25.15
N ASP A 331 -23.81 -0.39 24.47
CA ASP A 331 -24.04 -1.67 23.78
C ASP A 331 -23.03 -1.85 22.62
N GLN A 332 -22.70 -0.79 21.88
CA GLN A 332 -21.68 -0.83 20.82
C GLN A 332 -20.30 -1.17 21.38
N ILE A 333 -19.93 -0.60 22.53
CA ILE A 333 -18.66 -0.91 23.19
C ILE A 333 -18.64 -2.38 23.63
N ALA A 334 -19.69 -2.90 24.22
CA ALA A 334 -19.79 -4.30 24.62
C ALA A 334 -19.74 -5.26 23.42
N TYR A 335 -20.45 -4.93 22.33
CA TYR A 335 -20.40 -5.71 21.09
C TYR A 335 -19.00 -5.71 20.45
N ALA A 336 -18.28 -4.59 20.53
CA ALA A 336 -16.90 -4.50 20.05
C ALA A 336 -15.96 -5.45 20.83
N ASP A 337 -16.16 -5.62 22.13
CA ASP A 337 -15.38 -6.55 22.96
C ASP A 337 -15.60 -8.02 22.60
N ASP A 338 -16.85 -8.43 22.41
CA ASP A 338 -17.17 -9.79 21.96
C ASP A 338 -16.57 -10.07 20.58
N THR A 339 -16.64 -9.07 19.69
CA THR A 339 -16.05 -9.14 18.35
C THR A 339 -14.53 -9.23 18.43
N LEU A 340 -13.90 -8.46 19.31
CA LEU A 340 -12.45 -8.49 19.53
C LEU A 340 -11.99 -9.86 20.03
N ALA A 341 -12.66 -10.44 21.01
CA ALA A 341 -12.37 -11.78 21.54
C ALA A 341 -12.49 -12.87 20.46
N LEU A 342 -13.48 -12.76 19.59
CA LEU A 342 -13.64 -13.66 18.45
C LEU A 342 -12.50 -13.49 17.43
N LEU A 343 -12.13 -12.25 17.11
CA LEU A 343 -11.03 -11.95 16.19
C LEU A 343 -9.68 -12.42 16.74
N GLN A 344 -9.42 -12.29 18.03
CA GLN A 344 -8.21 -12.81 18.68
C GLN A 344 -8.09 -14.33 18.54
N LYS A 345 -9.17 -15.07 18.76
CA LYS A 345 -9.19 -16.53 18.53
C LYS A 345 -8.95 -16.89 17.06
N LYS A 346 -9.47 -16.08 16.12
CA LYS A 346 -9.18 -16.26 14.69
C LYS A 346 -7.73 -15.94 14.36
N GLN A 347 -7.16 -14.91 14.98
CA GLN A 347 -5.76 -14.54 14.84
C GLN A 347 -4.81 -15.66 15.28
N GLU A 348 -5.07 -16.30 16.43
CA GLU A 348 -4.27 -17.44 16.90
C GLU A 348 -4.27 -18.59 15.90
N LYS A 349 -5.45 -18.97 15.37
CA LYS A 349 -5.57 -20.01 14.34
C LYS A 349 -4.87 -19.61 13.04
N ALA A 350 -5.04 -18.37 12.59
CA ALA A 350 -4.37 -17.87 11.40
C ALA A 350 -2.84 -17.84 11.59
N MET A 351 -2.34 -17.44 12.77
CA MET A 351 -0.91 -17.48 13.10
C MET A 351 -0.35 -18.91 13.04
N GLN A 352 -1.06 -19.91 13.57
CA GLN A 352 -0.64 -21.31 13.48
C GLN A 352 -0.58 -21.77 12.01
N ALA A 353 -1.56 -21.38 11.19
CA ALA A 353 -1.56 -21.70 9.77
C ALA A 353 -0.42 -21.04 9.01
N VAL A 354 -0.07 -19.79 9.35
CA VAL A 354 1.09 -19.07 8.80
C VAL A 354 2.40 -19.78 9.20
N LEU A 355 2.56 -20.14 10.48
CA LEU A 355 3.76 -20.83 10.95
C LEU A 355 3.95 -22.17 10.24
N SER A 356 2.90 -22.98 10.11
CA SER A 356 2.97 -24.26 9.39
C SER A 356 3.36 -24.08 7.91
N ALA A 357 2.82 -23.06 7.23
CA ALA A 357 3.19 -22.77 5.84
C ALA A 357 4.62 -22.22 5.74
N ALA A 358 5.05 -21.40 6.70
CA ALA A 358 6.42 -20.88 6.78
C ALA A 358 7.45 -22.00 6.99
N GLU A 359 7.14 -22.99 7.83
CA GLU A 359 8.00 -24.18 8.05
C GLU A 359 8.14 -25.01 6.77
N ALA A 360 7.04 -25.24 6.06
CA ALA A 360 7.06 -25.96 4.79
C ALA A 360 7.91 -25.23 3.74
N LEU A 361 7.77 -23.89 3.65
CA LEU A 361 8.56 -23.03 2.77
C LEU A 361 10.04 -23.04 3.17
N SER A 362 10.35 -22.88 4.46
CA SER A 362 11.72 -22.93 5.00
C SER A 362 12.41 -24.27 4.72
N LYS A 363 11.70 -25.39 4.91
CA LYS A 363 12.23 -26.71 4.59
C LYS A 363 12.62 -26.81 3.11
N ARG A 364 11.73 -26.38 2.21
CA ARG A 364 12.02 -26.40 0.77
C ARG A 364 13.18 -25.48 0.39
N ARG A 365 13.26 -24.29 0.99
CA ARG A 365 14.40 -23.38 0.81
C ARG A 365 15.73 -24.02 1.18
N LYS A 366 15.79 -24.72 2.32
CA LYS A 366 17.01 -25.42 2.79
C LYS A 366 17.43 -26.57 1.87
N GLU A 367 16.46 -27.27 1.28
CA GLU A 367 16.75 -28.31 0.27
C GLU A 367 17.36 -27.70 -0.99
N VAL A 368 16.71 -26.65 -1.51
CA VAL A 368 17.15 -25.93 -2.72
C VAL A 368 18.49 -25.22 -2.48
N ALA A 369 18.73 -24.70 -1.29
CA ALA A 369 20.02 -24.10 -0.92
C ALA A 369 21.19 -25.07 -1.10
N LYS A 370 21.04 -26.32 -0.69
CA LYS A 370 22.08 -27.36 -0.89
C LYS A 370 22.34 -27.66 -2.35
N GLU A 371 21.29 -27.68 -3.18
CA GLU A 371 21.44 -27.83 -4.63
C GLU A 371 22.17 -26.63 -5.25
N LEU A 372 21.82 -25.43 -4.82
CA LEU A 372 22.45 -24.16 -5.23
C LEU A 372 23.93 -24.12 -4.85
N GLU A 373 24.28 -24.49 -3.60
CA GLU A 373 25.65 -24.56 -3.11
C GLU A 373 26.51 -25.47 -3.98
N GLN A 374 26.03 -26.67 -4.27
CA GLN A 374 26.76 -27.62 -5.10
C GLN A 374 27.00 -27.11 -6.52
N LYS A 375 25.99 -26.46 -7.13
CA LYS A 375 26.14 -25.91 -8.47
C LYS A 375 27.11 -24.74 -8.51
N ILE A 376 27.00 -23.80 -7.55
CA ILE A 376 27.94 -22.67 -7.47
C ILE A 376 29.37 -23.16 -7.26
N LEU A 377 29.59 -24.13 -6.36
CA LEU A 377 30.92 -24.69 -6.15
C LEU A 377 31.46 -25.40 -7.39
N THR A 378 30.61 -26.04 -8.19
CA THR A 378 31.01 -26.65 -9.46
C THR A 378 31.48 -25.58 -10.46
N GLU A 379 30.70 -24.50 -10.61
CA GLU A 379 31.03 -23.39 -11.48
C GLU A 379 32.34 -22.70 -11.07
N LEU A 380 32.54 -22.49 -9.75
CA LEU A 380 33.77 -21.90 -9.23
C LEU A 380 35.01 -22.78 -9.48
N ARG A 381 34.88 -24.12 -9.37
CA ARG A 381 35.97 -25.04 -9.73
C ARG A 381 36.35 -24.94 -11.20
N GLU A 382 35.37 -24.80 -12.10
CA GLU A 382 35.61 -24.58 -13.54
C GLU A 382 36.35 -23.28 -13.82
N LEU A 383 36.21 -22.27 -12.95
CA LEU A 383 36.91 -20.97 -13.01
C LEU A 383 38.27 -20.96 -12.27
N ASN A 384 38.85 -22.14 -11.99
CA ASN A 384 40.08 -22.32 -11.21
C ASN A 384 40.05 -21.77 -9.77
N MET A 385 38.85 -21.87 -9.12
CA MET A 385 38.62 -21.42 -7.75
C MET A 385 38.20 -22.59 -6.85
N GLY A 386 38.90 -23.72 -6.94
CA GLY A 386 38.53 -24.98 -6.26
C GLY A 386 38.65 -24.97 -4.73
N CYS A 387 39.34 -23.99 -4.15
CA CYS A 387 39.54 -23.87 -2.70
C CYS A 387 38.42 -23.10 -2.00
N ILE A 388 37.51 -22.51 -2.74
CA ILE A 388 36.41 -21.70 -2.19
C ILE A 388 35.38 -22.59 -1.49
N ARG A 389 34.90 -22.10 -0.35
CA ARG A 389 33.70 -22.63 0.29
C ARG A 389 32.57 -21.62 0.11
N PHE A 390 31.38 -22.12 -0.19
CA PHE A 390 30.15 -21.34 -0.32
C PHE A 390 29.07 -22.01 0.49
N GLU A 391 28.32 -21.23 1.26
CA GLU A 391 27.22 -21.71 2.12
C GLU A 391 26.07 -20.72 2.07
N VAL A 392 24.85 -21.23 2.04
CA VAL A 392 23.62 -20.46 2.18
C VAL A 392 23.17 -20.53 3.64
N ALA A 393 23.48 -19.53 4.42
CA ALA A 393 23.15 -19.47 5.84
C ALA A 393 21.70 -19.01 6.04
N PHE A 394 21.02 -19.65 7.01
CA PHE A 394 19.66 -19.35 7.40
C PHE A 394 19.63 -18.87 8.83
N SER A 395 18.97 -17.72 9.08
CA SER A 395 18.64 -17.22 10.41
C SER A 395 17.12 -17.08 10.54
N PRO A 396 16.53 -17.49 11.68
CA PRO A 396 15.09 -17.36 11.89
C PRO A 396 14.73 -15.90 12.15
N LYS A 397 13.63 -15.43 11.56
CA LYS A 397 13.01 -14.13 11.85
C LYS A 397 11.52 -14.29 12.14
N LYS A 398 10.88 -13.23 12.65
CA LYS A 398 9.43 -13.19 12.76
C LYS A 398 8.81 -13.30 11.36
N PRO A 399 7.72 -14.07 11.20
CA PRO A 399 7.03 -14.18 9.91
C PRO A 399 6.67 -12.81 9.33
N ASP A 400 7.07 -12.57 8.09
CA ASP A 400 6.73 -11.39 7.30
C ASP A 400 6.23 -11.80 5.91
N ALA A 401 6.08 -10.83 4.99
CA ALA A 401 5.60 -11.11 3.63
C ALA A 401 6.49 -12.12 2.86
N SER A 402 7.77 -12.26 3.22
CA SER A 402 8.74 -13.15 2.58
C SER A 402 8.91 -14.51 3.26
N GLY A 403 8.29 -14.74 4.41
CA GLY A 403 8.44 -15.98 5.20
C GLY A 403 9.08 -15.73 6.57
N MET A 404 9.67 -16.79 7.15
CA MET A 404 10.33 -16.74 8.46
C MET A 404 11.85 -16.90 8.39
N ASP A 405 12.44 -16.91 7.19
CA ASP A 405 13.86 -17.08 6.96
C ASP A 405 14.52 -15.76 6.59
N GLU A 406 15.65 -15.46 7.18
CA GLU A 406 16.65 -14.56 6.66
C GLU A 406 17.74 -15.38 6.01
N VAL A 407 18.03 -15.12 4.73
CA VAL A 407 18.97 -15.88 3.92
C VAL A 407 20.18 -15.03 3.59
N ARG A 408 21.39 -15.57 3.84
CA ARG A 408 22.65 -14.90 3.53
C ARG A 408 23.59 -15.84 2.78
N PHE A 409 24.22 -15.37 1.74
CA PHE A 409 25.26 -16.07 1.02
C PHE A 409 26.60 -15.77 1.66
N LEU A 410 27.22 -16.81 2.23
CA LEU A 410 28.52 -16.73 2.86
C LEU A 410 29.57 -17.44 2.03
N MET A 411 30.76 -16.91 2.00
CA MET A 411 31.87 -17.46 1.24
C MET A 411 33.21 -17.31 1.96
N SER A 412 34.14 -18.21 1.66
CA SER A 412 35.54 -18.13 2.08
C SER A 412 36.42 -18.39 0.86
N ALA A 413 37.33 -17.45 0.56
CA ALA A 413 38.22 -17.53 -0.59
C ALA A 413 39.37 -18.54 -0.38
N ASN A 414 39.81 -18.76 0.87
CA ASN A 414 40.96 -19.58 1.21
C ASN A 414 40.60 -20.73 2.15
N VAL A 415 41.36 -21.79 2.10
CA VAL A 415 41.23 -22.94 3.01
C VAL A 415 41.60 -22.50 4.43
N GLY A 416 40.70 -22.75 5.41
CA GLY A 416 40.96 -22.42 6.82
C GLY A 416 40.44 -21.04 7.26
N GLU A 417 40.00 -20.19 6.33
CA GLU A 417 39.34 -18.92 6.68
C GLU A 417 37.87 -19.15 7.06
N GLU A 418 37.34 -18.26 7.91
CA GLU A 418 35.93 -18.25 8.27
C GLU A 418 35.05 -17.83 7.07
N LEU A 419 33.84 -18.36 7.04
CA LEU A 419 32.82 -17.92 6.09
C LEU A 419 32.38 -16.49 6.41
N ARG A 420 32.38 -15.62 5.41
CA ARG A 420 32.00 -14.21 5.52
C ARG A 420 31.01 -13.83 4.42
N PRO A 421 30.19 -12.79 4.61
CA PRO A 421 29.36 -12.27 3.53
C PRO A 421 30.16 -11.98 2.28
N ILE A 422 29.60 -12.26 1.11
CA ILE A 422 30.28 -12.12 -0.20
C ILE A 422 30.86 -10.73 -0.39
N GLN A 423 30.18 -9.69 0.12
CA GLN A 423 30.63 -8.28 0.04
C GLN A 423 32.01 -8.03 0.71
N LYS A 424 32.41 -8.89 1.64
CA LYS A 424 33.67 -8.74 2.40
C LYS A 424 34.84 -9.51 1.79
N ILE A 425 34.69 -10.05 0.58
CA ILE A 425 35.76 -10.75 -0.14
C ILE A 425 36.68 -9.71 -0.79
N ALA A 426 37.95 -9.78 -0.47
CA ALA A 426 38.88 -8.67 -0.59
C ALA A 426 39.49 -8.43 -2.00
N SER A 427 39.36 -9.35 -2.97
CA SER A 427 40.00 -9.23 -4.28
C SER A 427 39.01 -8.95 -5.41
N GLY A 428 39.16 -7.83 -6.11
CA GLY A 428 38.27 -7.45 -7.22
C GLY A 428 38.18 -8.52 -8.33
N GLY A 429 39.28 -9.16 -8.69
CA GLY A 429 39.30 -10.23 -9.70
C GLY A 429 38.67 -11.55 -9.20
N GLU A 430 38.78 -11.85 -7.91
CA GLU A 430 38.07 -13.01 -7.30
C GLU A 430 36.57 -12.76 -7.27
N LEU A 431 36.17 -11.57 -6.83
CA LEU A 431 34.78 -11.17 -6.76
C LEU A 431 34.13 -11.25 -8.16
N ALA A 432 34.80 -10.74 -9.20
CA ALA A 432 34.30 -10.80 -10.59
C ALA A 432 34.03 -12.25 -11.04
N ARG A 433 34.93 -13.19 -10.74
CA ARG A 433 34.75 -14.61 -11.08
C ARG A 433 33.63 -15.27 -10.27
N ILE A 434 33.53 -14.95 -8.97
CA ILE A 434 32.43 -15.41 -8.10
C ILE A 434 31.10 -14.93 -8.66
N MET A 435 31.02 -13.64 -9.01
CA MET A 435 29.82 -13.06 -9.59
C MET A 435 29.45 -13.73 -10.91
N LEU A 436 30.44 -14.03 -11.78
CA LEU A 436 30.20 -14.75 -13.02
C LEU A 436 29.67 -16.16 -12.76
N ALA A 437 30.27 -16.91 -11.82
CA ALA A 437 29.81 -18.24 -11.45
C ALA A 437 28.36 -18.23 -10.95
N MET A 438 28.06 -17.34 -10.01
CA MET A 438 26.71 -17.21 -9.47
C MET A 438 25.69 -16.81 -10.54
N LYS A 439 26.01 -15.80 -11.34
CA LYS A 439 25.15 -15.36 -12.44
C LYS A 439 24.91 -16.47 -13.45
N ASN A 440 25.94 -17.27 -13.78
CA ASN A 440 25.74 -18.41 -14.65
C ASN A 440 24.74 -19.43 -14.07
N VAL A 441 24.82 -19.72 -12.77
CA VAL A 441 23.85 -20.63 -12.11
C VAL A 441 22.44 -20.07 -12.14
N PHE A 442 22.24 -18.79 -11.79
CA PHE A 442 20.94 -18.17 -11.78
C PHE A 442 20.36 -18.02 -13.19
N SER A 443 21.18 -17.61 -14.16
CA SER A 443 20.75 -17.40 -15.54
C SER A 443 20.26 -18.67 -16.26
N GLN A 444 20.74 -19.83 -15.87
CA GLN A 444 20.23 -21.10 -16.41
C GLN A 444 18.74 -21.33 -16.11
N GLN A 445 18.23 -20.67 -15.09
CA GLN A 445 16.83 -20.73 -14.68
C GLN A 445 15.95 -19.62 -15.27
N GLU A 446 16.58 -18.57 -15.84
CA GLU A 446 15.85 -17.45 -16.44
C GLU A 446 15.40 -17.79 -17.87
N GLU A 447 14.20 -17.39 -18.23
CA GLU A 447 13.64 -17.55 -19.60
C GLU A 447 14.13 -16.43 -20.56
N ILE A 448 15.00 -15.53 -20.09
CA ILE A 448 15.51 -14.40 -20.85
C ILE A 448 16.40 -14.88 -21.99
N GLY A 449 16.11 -14.45 -23.21
CA GLY A 449 16.79 -14.91 -24.44
C GLY A 449 18.15 -14.26 -24.68
N THR A 450 18.41 -13.06 -24.14
CA THR A 450 19.64 -12.29 -24.38
C THR A 450 20.33 -11.89 -23.08
N MET A 451 21.62 -12.13 -22.98
CA MET A 451 22.47 -11.77 -21.84
C MET A 451 23.60 -10.84 -22.31
N VAL A 452 23.78 -9.73 -21.62
CA VAL A 452 24.85 -8.77 -21.86
C VAL A 452 25.83 -8.84 -20.70
N PHE A 453 27.11 -9.01 -21.01
CA PHE A 453 28.22 -9.03 -20.05
C PHE A 453 29.10 -7.81 -20.26
N ASP A 454 29.16 -6.93 -19.27
CA ASP A 454 30.07 -5.79 -19.23
C ASP A 454 31.10 -5.98 -18.12
N GLU A 455 32.35 -5.61 -18.38
CA GLU A 455 33.47 -5.67 -17.42
C GLU A 455 33.73 -7.05 -16.78
N VAL A 456 33.32 -8.15 -17.40
CA VAL A 456 33.55 -9.51 -16.85
C VAL A 456 35.01 -9.94 -16.89
N ASP A 457 35.81 -9.20 -17.62
CA ASP A 457 37.26 -9.40 -17.81
C ASP A 457 38.11 -8.54 -16.85
N THR A 458 37.51 -7.73 -16.00
CA THR A 458 38.20 -6.93 -14.99
C THR A 458 38.91 -7.82 -13.97
N GLY A 459 40.25 -7.69 -13.88
CA GLY A 459 41.06 -8.49 -12.96
C GLY A 459 41.23 -9.96 -13.37
N VAL A 460 40.90 -10.31 -14.61
CA VAL A 460 41.02 -11.67 -15.15
C VAL A 460 42.14 -11.67 -16.22
N SER A 461 42.99 -12.67 -16.22
CA SER A 461 44.06 -12.79 -17.23
C SER A 461 44.44 -14.26 -17.52
N GLY A 462 45.13 -14.51 -18.61
CA GLY A 462 45.70 -15.80 -18.95
C GLY A 462 44.69 -16.96 -18.95
N ARG A 463 44.96 -18.01 -18.16
CA ARG A 463 44.12 -19.21 -18.11
C ARG A 463 42.72 -18.95 -17.59
N ALA A 464 42.53 -17.97 -16.69
CA ALA A 464 41.23 -17.63 -16.17
C ALA A 464 40.37 -16.97 -17.26
N ALA A 465 40.94 -16.08 -18.10
CA ALA A 465 40.26 -15.47 -19.24
C ALA A 465 39.78 -16.53 -20.25
N GLN A 466 40.61 -17.55 -20.51
CA GLN A 466 40.22 -18.67 -21.37
C GLN A 466 39.02 -19.43 -20.82
N LYS A 467 38.97 -19.71 -19.50
CA LYS A 467 37.83 -20.40 -18.87
C LYS A 467 36.55 -19.56 -18.88
N VAL A 468 36.67 -18.24 -18.70
CA VAL A 468 35.55 -17.32 -18.87
C VAL A 468 35.02 -17.35 -20.32
N ALA A 469 35.91 -17.30 -21.31
CA ALA A 469 35.55 -17.37 -22.71
C ALA A 469 34.86 -18.69 -23.10
N GLU A 470 35.39 -19.83 -22.65
CA GLU A 470 34.76 -21.15 -22.82
C GLU A 470 33.35 -21.21 -22.20
N LYS A 471 33.16 -20.60 -21.02
CA LYS A 471 31.88 -20.55 -20.36
C LYS A 471 30.86 -19.71 -21.12
N MET A 472 31.24 -18.55 -21.63
CA MET A 472 30.40 -17.70 -22.47
C MET A 472 29.99 -18.42 -23.76
N ALA A 473 30.93 -19.15 -24.39
CA ALA A 473 30.65 -19.94 -25.56
C ALA A 473 29.61 -21.07 -25.26
N ARG A 474 29.64 -21.68 -24.07
CA ARG A 474 28.60 -22.67 -23.67
C ARG A 474 27.22 -22.00 -23.48
N ILE A 475 27.18 -20.84 -22.82
CA ILE A 475 25.93 -20.11 -22.62
C ILE A 475 25.33 -19.71 -23.96
N SER A 476 26.18 -19.26 -24.91
CA SER A 476 25.75 -18.77 -26.22
C SER A 476 25.09 -19.83 -27.11
N ARG A 477 25.21 -21.13 -26.78
CA ARG A 477 24.49 -22.21 -27.47
C ARG A 477 22.99 -22.23 -27.18
N ARG A 478 22.58 -21.62 -26.07
CA ARG A 478 21.17 -21.60 -25.66
C ARG A 478 20.57 -20.22 -25.63
N LYS A 479 21.41 -19.20 -25.47
CA LYS A 479 21.01 -17.79 -25.33
C LYS A 479 21.92 -16.93 -26.18
N GLN A 480 21.44 -15.79 -26.63
CA GLN A 480 22.29 -14.78 -27.24
C GLN A 480 23.14 -14.13 -26.15
N VAL A 481 24.46 -14.06 -26.39
CA VAL A 481 25.43 -13.43 -25.48
C VAL A 481 26.05 -12.23 -26.16
N LEU A 482 26.03 -11.08 -25.51
CA LEU A 482 26.74 -9.88 -25.87
C LEU A 482 27.81 -9.65 -24.79
N CYS A 483 29.07 -9.45 -25.18
CA CYS A 483 30.14 -9.21 -24.22
C CYS A 483 31.01 -8.03 -24.65
N VAL A 484 31.19 -7.06 -23.77
CA VAL A 484 32.16 -6.00 -23.91
C VAL A 484 33.48 -6.49 -23.28
N THR A 485 34.55 -6.54 -24.04
CA THR A 485 35.81 -7.08 -23.54
C THR A 485 37.05 -6.37 -24.14
N HIS A 486 38.15 -6.41 -23.40
CA HIS A 486 39.47 -6.01 -23.87
C HIS A 486 40.42 -7.22 -23.96
N LEU A 487 39.94 -8.43 -23.60
CA LEU A 487 40.76 -9.64 -23.60
C LEU A 487 40.65 -10.40 -24.93
N PRO A 488 41.78 -10.67 -25.62
CA PRO A 488 41.79 -11.39 -26.90
C PRO A 488 41.22 -12.80 -26.80
N GLN A 489 41.36 -13.50 -25.64
CA GLN A 489 40.82 -14.85 -25.42
C GLN A 489 39.28 -14.85 -25.48
N ILE A 490 38.64 -13.84 -24.90
CA ILE A 490 37.18 -13.71 -24.90
C ILE A 490 36.68 -13.33 -26.30
N ALA A 491 37.33 -12.35 -26.93
CA ALA A 491 36.97 -11.89 -28.26
C ALA A 491 37.17 -12.98 -29.35
N ALA A 492 38.20 -13.83 -29.21
CA ALA A 492 38.42 -14.96 -30.11
C ALA A 492 37.28 -15.99 -30.08
N MET A 493 36.66 -16.20 -28.91
CA MET A 493 35.54 -17.14 -28.74
C MET A 493 34.21 -16.66 -29.33
N ALA A 494 34.08 -15.39 -29.66
CA ALA A 494 32.84 -14.85 -30.22
C ALA A 494 32.51 -15.47 -31.59
N ASP A 495 31.24 -15.63 -31.88
CA ASP A 495 30.73 -16.01 -33.21
C ASP A 495 30.74 -14.77 -34.13
N THR A 496 30.31 -13.63 -33.57
CA THR A 496 30.36 -12.31 -34.25
C THR A 496 31.20 -11.34 -33.42
N HIS A 497 32.08 -10.59 -34.09
CA HIS A 497 33.00 -9.67 -33.43
C HIS A 497 32.84 -8.28 -34.00
N PHE A 498 32.60 -7.28 -33.16
CA PHE A 498 32.47 -5.88 -33.51
C PHE A 498 33.67 -5.08 -32.96
N SER A 499 34.22 -4.20 -33.76
CA SER A 499 35.15 -3.14 -33.29
C SER A 499 34.39 -1.84 -33.02
N VAL A 500 34.75 -1.19 -31.93
CA VAL A 500 34.28 0.14 -31.55
C VAL A 500 35.43 1.11 -31.62
N GLU A 501 35.43 1.96 -32.64
CA GLU A 501 36.54 2.84 -32.97
C GLU A 501 36.14 4.32 -32.84
N LYS A 502 37.08 5.15 -32.36
CA LYS A 502 36.93 6.60 -32.38
C LYS A 502 37.50 7.18 -33.67
N GLY A 503 36.75 8.06 -34.30
CA GLY A 503 37.20 8.91 -35.39
C GLY A 503 37.05 10.39 -35.04
N VAL A 504 37.80 11.23 -35.77
CA VAL A 504 37.62 12.68 -35.70
C VAL A 504 37.31 13.17 -37.11
N SER A 505 36.17 13.82 -37.27
CA SER A 505 35.75 14.44 -38.52
C SER A 505 35.14 15.81 -38.22
N GLY A 506 35.53 16.85 -39.00
CA GLY A 506 35.00 18.20 -38.80
C GLY A 506 35.28 18.82 -37.41
N GLY A 507 36.38 18.39 -36.72
CA GLY A 507 36.70 18.86 -35.36
C GLY A 507 35.86 18.26 -34.26
N ARG A 508 35.01 17.23 -34.55
CA ARG A 508 34.19 16.51 -33.57
C ARG A 508 34.58 15.03 -33.55
N THR A 509 34.52 14.44 -32.38
CA THR A 509 34.71 13.00 -32.19
C THR A 509 33.42 12.26 -32.52
N PHE A 510 33.54 11.17 -33.26
CA PHE A 510 32.43 10.22 -33.51
C PHE A 510 32.92 8.80 -33.21
N THR A 511 31.98 7.93 -32.91
CA THR A 511 32.23 6.49 -32.69
C THR A 511 31.60 5.71 -33.82
N LYS A 512 32.37 4.78 -34.41
CA LYS A 512 31.91 3.83 -35.41
C LYS A 512 31.91 2.43 -34.81
N VAL A 513 30.83 1.69 -35.00
CA VAL A 513 30.76 0.26 -34.67
C VAL A 513 30.71 -0.53 -35.97
N GLN A 514 31.58 -1.52 -36.11
CA GLN A 514 31.72 -2.30 -37.35
C GLN A 514 31.86 -3.79 -37.03
N GLU A 515 31.07 -4.65 -37.73
CA GLU A 515 31.27 -6.11 -37.71
C GLU A 515 32.59 -6.44 -38.44
N LEU A 516 33.42 -7.28 -37.82
CA LEU A 516 34.74 -7.63 -38.31
C LEU A 516 34.69 -8.93 -39.11
N THR A 517 35.31 -8.92 -40.30
CA THR A 517 35.63 -10.12 -41.06
C THR A 517 36.70 -10.96 -40.36
N ARG A 518 36.88 -12.23 -40.73
CA ARG A 518 37.94 -13.11 -40.16
C ARG A 518 39.33 -12.43 -40.16
N GLN A 519 39.69 -11.79 -41.27
CA GLN A 519 40.99 -11.10 -41.40
C GLN A 519 41.08 -9.91 -40.42
N GLN A 520 40.05 -9.09 -40.35
CA GLN A 520 40.00 -7.96 -39.42
C GLN A 520 39.99 -8.41 -37.95
N ARG A 521 39.31 -9.54 -37.63
CA ARG A 521 39.37 -10.14 -36.29
C ARG A 521 40.80 -10.53 -35.91
N ARG A 522 41.55 -11.13 -36.81
CA ARG A 522 42.93 -11.47 -36.59
C ARG A 522 43.78 -10.23 -36.28
N GLU A 523 43.60 -9.14 -37.03
CA GLU A 523 44.30 -7.87 -36.83
C GLU A 523 43.91 -7.23 -35.48
N GLU A 524 42.63 -7.21 -35.15
CA GLU A 524 42.11 -6.67 -33.87
C GLU A 524 42.61 -7.48 -32.66
N LEU A 525 42.62 -8.80 -32.72
CA LEU A 525 43.18 -9.63 -31.66
C LEU A 525 44.68 -9.43 -31.48
N ALA A 526 45.44 -9.26 -32.58
CA ALA A 526 46.85 -8.90 -32.53
C ALA A 526 47.06 -7.52 -31.88
N ARG A 527 46.22 -6.53 -32.21
CA ARG A 527 46.20 -5.22 -31.57
C ARG A 527 45.92 -5.26 -30.07
N LEU A 528 44.94 -6.06 -29.64
CA LEU A 528 44.61 -6.26 -28.21
C LEU A 528 45.79 -6.91 -27.45
N THR A 529 46.63 -7.70 -28.11
CA THR A 529 47.76 -8.39 -27.48
C THR A 529 49.00 -7.51 -27.41
N GLY A 530 49.29 -6.73 -28.45
CA GLY A 530 50.56 -6.02 -28.61
C GLY A 530 50.49 -4.52 -28.73
N GLY A 531 49.29 -3.93 -28.70
CA GLY A 531 49.08 -2.48 -28.86
C GLY A 531 49.21 -2.01 -30.32
N LEU A 532 49.78 -0.80 -30.55
CA LEU A 532 49.77 -0.12 -31.85
C LEU A 532 50.73 -0.70 -32.89
N GLN A 533 51.80 -1.42 -32.46
CA GLN A 533 52.76 -2.04 -33.36
C GLN A 533 52.50 -3.53 -33.50
N ILE A 534 51.82 -3.91 -34.58
CA ILE A 534 51.46 -5.30 -34.85
C ILE A 534 52.61 -5.98 -35.57
N SER A 535 53.22 -6.99 -34.96
CA SER A 535 54.24 -7.87 -35.58
C SER A 535 53.60 -9.09 -36.24
N GLN A 536 54.33 -9.74 -37.16
CA GLN A 536 53.88 -10.98 -37.77
C GLN A 536 53.62 -12.08 -36.72
N THR A 537 54.46 -12.18 -35.69
CA THR A 537 54.30 -13.12 -34.59
C THR A 537 52.98 -12.91 -33.81
N MET A 538 52.55 -11.66 -33.64
CA MET A 538 51.25 -11.34 -32.99
C MET A 538 50.08 -11.74 -33.88
N LEU A 539 50.19 -11.54 -35.19
CA LEU A 539 49.18 -12.00 -36.14
C LEU A 539 49.06 -13.55 -36.16
N ASP A 540 50.17 -14.25 -36.08
CA ASP A 540 50.19 -15.70 -36.06
C ASP A 540 49.61 -16.23 -34.73
N GLY A 541 49.94 -15.61 -33.58
CA GLY A 541 49.32 -15.92 -32.28
C GLY A 541 47.82 -15.62 -32.24
N ALA A 542 47.36 -14.56 -32.89
CA ALA A 542 45.93 -14.25 -33.02
C ALA A 542 45.19 -15.30 -33.84
N GLU A 543 45.83 -15.81 -34.94
CA GLU A 543 45.24 -16.91 -35.73
C GLU A 543 45.18 -18.22 -34.95
N GLU A 544 46.19 -18.54 -34.13
CA GLU A 544 46.18 -19.69 -33.23
C GLU A 544 45.04 -19.61 -32.22
N LEU A 545 44.80 -18.41 -31.62
CA LEU A 545 43.68 -18.19 -30.72
C LEU A 545 42.34 -18.41 -31.40
N LEU A 546 42.16 -17.93 -32.62
CA LEU A 546 40.94 -18.14 -33.40
C LEU A 546 40.72 -19.60 -33.76
N ALA A 547 41.79 -20.30 -34.19
CA ALA A 547 41.70 -21.72 -34.51
C ALA A 547 41.35 -22.59 -33.27
N ALA A 548 41.99 -22.33 -32.13
CA ALA A 548 41.70 -22.99 -30.88
C ALA A 548 40.25 -22.72 -30.42
N ALA A 549 39.74 -21.51 -30.59
CA ALA A 549 38.36 -21.17 -30.30
C ALA A 549 37.34 -21.91 -31.18
N ASP A 550 37.63 -22.01 -32.49
CA ASP A 550 36.81 -22.75 -33.44
C ASP A 550 36.79 -24.25 -33.12
N ASP A 551 37.94 -24.84 -32.78
CA ASP A 551 38.00 -26.25 -32.37
C ASP A 551 37.24 -26.51 -31.07
N TYR A 552 37.38 -25.65 -30.07
CA TYR A 552 36.59 -25.74 -28.85
C TYR A 552 35.08 -25.69 -29.13
N LYS A 553 34.66 -24.74 -29.98
CA LYS A 553 33.23 -24.60 -30.34
C LYS A 553 32.68 -25.84 -31.05
N LYS A 554 33.46 -26.55 -31.84
CA LYS A 554 33.07 -27.85 -32.44
C LYS A 554 32.81 -28.90 -31.38
N THR A 555 33.47 -28.83 -30.22
CA THR A 555 33.18 -29.80 -29.10
C THR A 555 31.89 -29.51 -28.37
N LEU A 556 31.32 -28.30 -28.56
CA LEU A 556 30.05 -27.90 -27.97
C LEU A 556 28.84 -28.16 -28.87
N ALA A 557 29.05 -28.47 -30.13
CA ALA A 557 28.04 -28.82 -31.12
C ALA A 557 27.63 -30.28 -30.90
#